data_3f15d7df51c650ebe1b9b47e81d30ea8
#
_entry.id   3f15d7df51c650ebe1b9b47e81d30ea8
#
_cell.length_a   1.000
_cell.length_b   1.000
_cell.length_c   1.000
_cell.angle_alpha   90.00
_cell.angle_beta   90.00
_cell.angle_gamma   90.00
#
_symmetry.space_group_name_H-M   'P 1'
#
loop_
_entity.id
_entity.type
_entity.pdbx_description
1 polymer ?
#
loop_
_entity_poly.entity_id
_entity_poly.type
_entity_poly.pdbx_seq_one_letter_code
_entity_poly.pdbx_strand_id
1 'polypeptide(L)'
;RKHPQAALTFDDGPDIRYTPLLLDGLKERNVRVSFFLLGEKVEQYPELVERMQKEGHLVGNHTYHHVQLNKLNETKAREEILKTNNLIYETTGVYPLYLRPPFGAWKKNLELCVEMLPVFWTIDTLDWKVQNTEKIVRTVQEQIEDGAIILMHDEYDTSVEAALQVVDELKNQGYELVTV
;
A
#
# COMPACT_ATOMS: atom_id res chain seq x y z
N ARG A 1 24.17 -1.48 -6.14
CA ARG A 1 23.46 -0.31 -6.73
C ARG A 1 23.99 1.00 -6.15
N LYS A 2 23.91 2.07 -6.93
CA LYS A 2 24.50 3.35 -6.59
C LYS A 2 23.71 4.16 -5.55
N HIS A 3 22.39 3.93 -5.48
CA HIS A 3 21.50 4.70 -4.63
C HIS A 3 20.72 3.77 -3.72
N PRO A 4 20.49 4.18 -2.46
CA PRO A 4 19.59 3.43 -1.61
C PRO A 4 18.16 3.52 -2.13
N GLN A 5 17.36 2.51 -1.84
CA GLN A 5 15.99 2.43 -2.28
C GLN A 5 15.03 2.32 -1.10
N ALA A 6 13.85 2.87 -1.26
CA ALA A 6 12.76 2.73 -0.30
C ALA A 6 11.43 2.65 -1.04
N ALA A 7 10.48 1.93 -0.48
CA ALA A 7 9.13 1.81 -1.01
C ALA A 7 8.13 2.40 -0.01
N LEU A 8 7.37 3.41 -0.44
CA LEU A 8 6.21 3.86 0.32
C LEU A 8 5.03 2.99 -0.05
N THR A 9 4.31 2.51 0.96
CA THR A 9 3.15 1.66 0.77
C THR A 9 1.97 2.18 1.57
N PHE A 10 0.77 2.02 1.01
CA PHE A 10 -0.48 2.55 1.58
C PHE A 10 -1.52 1.45 1.62
N ASP A 11 -2.02 1.14 2.81
CA ASP A 11 -3.04 0.11 3.02
C ASP A 11 -4.43 0.71 3.21
N ASP A 12 -5.46 -0.12 3.03
CA ASP A 12 -6.87 0.13 3.33
C ASP A 12 -7.64 1.02 2.35
N GLY A 13 -6.98 1.60 1.35
CA GLY A 13 -7.65 2.44 0.36
C GLY A 13 -8.41 1.68 -0.73
N PRO A 14 -8.89 2.40 -1.72
CA PRO A 14 -8.83 3.86 -1.86
C PRO A 14 -9.79 4.61 -0.93
N ASP A 15 -9.43 5.83 -0.57
CA ASP A 15 -10.26 6.76 0.18
C ASP A 15 -10.72 7.89 -0.76
N ILE A 16 -12.02 8.17 -0.78
CA ILE A 16 -12.59 9.15 -1.73
C ILE A 16 -12.02 10.56 -1.54
N ARG A 17 -11.64 10.90 -0.32
CA ARG A 17 -11.17 12.25 0.02
C ARG A 17 -9.65 12.38 -0.07
N TYR A 18 -8.90 11.44 0.52
CA TYR A 18 -7.46 11.59 0.70
C TYR A 18 -6.61 10.93 -0.37
N THR A 19 -7.07 9.85 -0.96
CA THR A 19 -6.33 9.21 -2.06
C THR A 19 -6.12 10.15 -3.23
N PRO A 20 -7.12 10.94 -3.70
CA PRO A 20 -6.87 11.90 -4.77
C PRO A 20 -5.80 12.94 -4.44
N LEU A 21 -5.78 13.45 -3.21
CA LEU A 21 -4.79 14.42 -2.76
C LEU A 21 -3.38 13.81 -2.77
N LEU A 22 -3.27 12.58 -2.30
CA LEU A 22 -1.99 11.85 -2.33
C LEU A 22 -1.52 11.64 -3.77
N LEU A 23 -2.40 11.17 -4.64
CA LEU A 23 -2.07 10.95 -6.06
C LEU A 23 -1.61 12.22 -6.75
N ASP A 24 -2.27 13.35 -6.49
CA ASP A 24 -1.87 14.65 -7.03
C ASP A 24 -0.45 15.01 -6.60
N GLY A 25 -0.14 14.89 -5.32
CA GLY A 25 1.17 15.21 -4.77
C GLY A 25 2.28 14.29 -5.27
N LEU A 26 1.98 13.01 -5.44
CA LEU A 26 2.92 12.03 -5.99
C LEU A 26 3.22 12.29 -7.47
N LYS A 27 2.19 12.66 -8.23
CA LYS A 27 2.34 13.00 -9.64
C LYS A 27 3.22 14.23 -9.83
N GLU A 28 3.01 15.27 -9.04
CA GLU A 28 3.84 16.47 -9.06
C GLU A 28 5.32 16.17 -8.80
N ARG A 29 5.59 15.16 -7.97
CA ARG A 29 6.96 14.76 -7.60
C ARG A 29 7.53 13.66 -8.46
N ASN A 30 6.73 13.15 -9.41
CA ASN A 30 7.12 12.05 -10.30
C ASN A 30 7.58 10.81 -9.50
N VAL A 31 6.81 10.42 -8.50
CA VAL A 31 7.10 9.30 -7.61
C VAL A 31 6.02 8.23 -7.72
N ARG A 32 6.43 6.97 -7.72
CA ARG A 32 5.56 5.80 -7.73
C ARG A 32 5.59 5.12 -6.37
N VAL A 33 4.41 4.68 -5.94
CA VAL A 33 4.22 3.99 -4.66
C VAL A 33 3.43 2.71 -4.88
N SER A 34 3.21 1.97 -3.79
CA SER A 34 2.41 0.74 -3.82
C SER A 34 1.18 0.90 -2.94
N PHE A 35 0.03 0.52 -3.48
CA PHE A 35 -1.25 0.55 -2.76
C PHE A 35 -1.74 -0.87 -2.56
N PHE A 36 -2.02 -1.25 -1.32
CA PHE A 36 -2.66 -2.53 -0.99
C PHE A 36 -4.11 -2.28 -0.63
N LEU A 37 -5.02 -2.60 -1.54
CA LEU A 37 -6.40 -2.15 -1.52
C LEU A 37 -7.35 -3.19 -0.94
N LEU A 38 -8.36 -2.72 -0.20
CA LEU A 38 -9.48 -3.53 0.22
C LEU A 38 -10.44 -3.71 -0.95
N GLY A 39 -10.85 -4.95 -1.20
CA GLY A 39 -11.73 -5.26 -2.33
C GLY A 39 -13.05 -4.49 -2.27
N GLU A 40 -13.63 -4.32 -1.09
CA GLU A 40 -14.87 -3.53 -0.93
C GLU A 40 -14.69 -2.07 -1.37
N LYS A 41 -13.51 -1.50 -1.20
CA LYS A 41 -13.24 -0.13 -1.63
C LYS A 41 -12.87 -0.03 -3.11
N VAL A 42 -12.27 -1.07 -3.67
CA VAL A 42 -12.08 -1.17 -5.13
C VAL A 42 -13.44 -1.15 -5.83
N GLU A 43 -14.38 -1.93 -5.32
CA GLU A 43 -15.74 -1.99 -5.85
C GLU A 43 -16.46 -0.64 -5.74
N GLN A 44 -16.23 0.07 -4.64
CA GLN A 44 -16.87 1.34 -4.35
C GLN A 44 -16.29 2.51 -5.16
N TYR A 45 -14.97 2.53 -5.37
CA TYR A 45 -14.26 3.64 -6.02
C TYR A 45 -13.33 3.16 -7.16
N PRO A 46 -13.87 2.49 -8.18
CA PRO A 46 -13.03 1.93 -9.25
C PRO A 46 -12.24 2.99 -10.02
N GLU A 47 -12.77 4.22 -10.14
CA GLU A 47 -12.08 5.29 -10.86
C GLU A 47 -10.73 5.67 -10.21
N LEU A 48 -10.67 5.62 -8.87
CA LEU A 48 -9.43 5.90 -8.16
C LEU A 48 -8.40 4.79 -8.39
N VAL A 49 -8.85 3.55 -8.45
CA VAL A 49 -7.99 2.40 -8.72
C VAL A 49 -7.44 2.45 -10.16
N GLU A 50 -8.28 2.79 -11.13
CA GLU A 50 -7.83 3.03 -12.50
C GLU A 50 -6.77 4.13 -12.55
N ARG A 51 -7.00 5.22 -11.84
CA ARG A 51 -6.05 6.34 -11.77
C ARG A 51 -4.71 5.89 -11.20
N MET A 52 -4.71 5.13 -10.10
CA MET A 52 -3.50 4.58 -9.52
C MET A 52 -2.67 3.82 -10.55
N GLN A 53 -3.32 2.93 -11.27
CA GLN A 53 -2.66 2.09 -12.26
C GLN A 53 -2.14 2.91 -13.44
N LYS A 54 -2.93 3.85 -13.95
CA LYS A 54 -2.52 4.72 -15.06
C LYS A 54 -1.34 5.62 -14.71
N GLU A 55 -1.25 6.05 -13.46
CA GLU A 55 -0.14 6.90 -13.00
C GLU A 55 1.09 6.09 -12.56
N GLY A 56 1.06 4.78 -12.78
CA GLY A 56 2.22 3.91 -12.63
C GLY A 56 2.44 3.34 -11.25
N HIS A 57 1.47 3.48 -10.34
CA HIS A 57 1.56 2.88 -9.02
C HIS A 57 1.27 1.38 -9.07
N LEU A 58 1.89 0.64 -8.15
CA LEU A 58 1.57 -0.77 -7.99
C LEU A 58 0.27 -0.89 -7.20
N VAL A 59 -0.64 -1.75 -7.68
CA VAL A 59 -1.89 -2.06 -7.00
C VAL A 59 -1.83 -3.51 -6.54
N GLY A 60 -1.91 -3.71 -5.24
CA GLY A 60 -1.91 -5.02 -4.60
C GLY A 60 -3.18 -5.28 -3.81
N ASN A 61 -3.27 -6.49 -3.26
CA ASN A 61 -4.45 -7.02 -2.59
C ASN A 61 -4.30 -6.93 -1.07
N HIS A 62 -5.32 -6.43 -0.37
CA HIS A 62 -5.35 -6.37 1.10
C HIS A 62 -6.59 -7.09 1.67
N THR A 63 -7.11 -8.09 0.96
CA THR A 63 -8.35 -8.82 1.18
C THR A 63 -9.59 -7.96 0.92
N TYR A 64 -10.78 -8.59 0.91
CA TYR A 64 -12.01 -7.85 0.62
C TYR A 64 -12.50 -7.05 1.84
N HIS A 65 -12.54 -7.68 3.02
CA HIS A 65 -13.08 -7.08 4.25
C HIS A 65 -12.03 -6.76 5.32
N HIS A 66 -10.74 -6.76 5.00
CA HIS A 66 -9.66 -6.59 5.98
C HIS A 66 -9.69 -7.69 7.05
N VAL A 67 -9.73 -8.94 6.62
CA VAL A 67 -9.84 -10.09 7.52
C VAL A 67 -8.48 -10.61 7.99
N GLN A 68 -8.45 -11.22 9.16
CA GLN A 68 -7.27 -11.92 9.64
C GLN A 68 -7.25 -13.34 9.05
N LEU A 69 -6.48 -13.52 7.98
CA LEU A 69 -6.48 -14.72 7.15
C LEU A 69 -6.19 -16.02 7.93
N ASN A 70 -5.31 -15.96 8.92
CA ASN A 70 -4.94 -17.14 9.69
C ASN A 70 -6.02 -17.60 10.69
N LYS A 71 -7.10 -16.84 10.84
CA LYS A 71 -8.27 -17.22 11.65
C LYS A 71 -9.41 -17.79 10.81
N LEU A 72 -9.30 -17.72 9.49
CA LEU A 72 -10.32 -18.25 8.58
C LEU A 72 -9.96 -19.65 8.10
N ASN A 73 -10.96 -20.43 7.70
CA ASN A 73 -10.69 -21.66 6.98
C ASN A 73 -10.16 -21.31 5.58
N GLU A 74 -9.54 -22.27 4.92
CA GLU A 74 -8.90 -22.07 3.62
C GLU A 74 -9.86 -21.55 2.55
N THR A 75 -11.08 -22.09 2.50
CA THR A 75 -12.10 -21.68 1.53
C THR A 75 -12.44 -20.20 1.66
N LYS A 76 -12.73 -19.75 2.88
CA LYS A 76 -13.07 -18.35 3.15
C LYS A 76 -11.89 -17.40 2.91
N ALA A 77 -10.68 -17.81 3.30
CA ALA A 77 -9.48 -17.03 3.05
C ALA A 77 -9.26 -16.83 1.54
N ARG A 78 -9.42 -17.90 0.75
CA ARG A 78 -9.31 -17.82 -0.72
C ARG A 78 -10.36 -16.91 -1.32
N GLU A 79 -11.62 -17.01 -0.86
CA GLU A 79 -12.70 -16.13 -1.35
C GLU A 79 -12.38 -14.66 -1.15
N GLU A 80 -11.88 -14.29 0.02
CA GLU A 80 -11.47 -12.92 0.33
C GLU A 80 -10.39 -12.42 -0.63
N ILE A 81 -9.41 -13.25 -0.90
CA ILE A 81 -8.29 -12.91 -1.78
C ILE A 81 -8.73 -12.87 -3.24
N LEU A 82 -9.38 -13.91 -3.73
CA LEU A 82 -9.74 -14.02 -5.14
C LEU A 82 -10.80 -13.01 -5.56
N LYS A 83 -11.76 -12.72 -4.71
CA LYS A 83 -12.76 -11.69 -4.98
C LYS A 83 -12.09 -10.33 -5.19
N THR A 84 -11.12 -10.00 -4.36
CA THR A 84 -10.36 -8.76 -4.48
C THR A 84 -9.51 -8.74 -5.74
N ASN A 85 -8.82 -9.85 -6.06
CA ASN A 85 -8.06 -9.97 -7.29
C ASN A 85 -8.92 -9.74 -8.53
N ASN A 86 -10.11 -10.34 -8.56
CA ASN A 86 -11.01 -10.19 -9.69
C ASN A 86 -11.50 -8.76 -9.87
N LEU A 87 -11.83 -8.08 -8.76
CA LEU A 87 -12.23 -6.68 -8.80
C LEU A 87 -11.10 -5.78 -9.30
N ILE A 88 -9.87 -6.01 -8.86
CA ILE A 88 -8.71 -5.26 -9.32
C ILE A 88 -8.47 -5.51 -10.82
N TYR A 89 -8.53 -6.76 -11.25
CA TYR A 89 -8.37 -7.12 -12.66
C TYR A 89 -9.44 -6.47 -13.54
N GLU A 90 -10.71 -6.56 -13.14
CA GLU A 90 -11.82 -5.95 -13.88
C GLU A 90 -11.65 -4.44 -14.04
N THR A 91 -11.05 -3.81 -13.05
CA THR A 91 -10.86 -2.36 -13.02
C THR A 91 -9.61 -1.90 -13.78
N THR A 92 -8.50 -2.62 -13.64
CA THR A 92 -7.18 -2.19 -14.14
C THR A 92 -6.71 -2.95 -15.39
N GLY A 93 -7.28 -4.12 -15.64
CA GLY A 93 -6.77 -5.05 -16.66
C GLY A 93 -5.52 -5.80 -16.24
N VAL A 94 -5.05 -5.62 -15.00
CA VAL A 94 -3.85 -6.25 -14.47
C VAL A 94 -4.21 -7.10 -13.26
N TYR A 95 -3.82 -8.37 -13.27
CA TYR A 95 -4.04 -9.25 -12.13
C TYR A 95 -2.96 -9.01 -11.07
N PRO A 96 -3.32 -8.74 -9.81
CA PRO A 96 -2.32 -8.41 -8.81
C PRO A 96 -1.43 -9.63 -8.46
N LEU A 97 -0.15 -9.36 -8.23
CA LEU A 97 0.83 -10.37 -7.88
C LEU A 97 1.10 -10.39 -6.37
N TYR A 98 0.92 -9.26 -5.71
CA TYR A 98 1.28 -9.08 -4.31
C TYR A 98 0.06 -8.91 -3.42
N LEU A 99 0.15 -9.51 -2.23
CA LEU A 99 -0.85 -9.42 -1.18
C LEU A 99 -0.18 -8.93 0.09
N ARG A 100 -0.78 -7.96 0.76
CA ARG A 100 -0.41 -7.65 2.14
C ARG A 100 -1.47 -8.24 3.07
N PRO A 101 -1.10 -9.27 3.85
CA PRO A 101 -2.07 -9.84 4.80
C PRO A 101 -2.40 -8.83 5.90
N PRO A 102 -3.69 -8.59 6.18
CA PRO A 102 -4.06 -7.72 7.30
C PRO A 102 -3.43 -8.18 8.61
N PHE A 103 -2.99 -7.23 9.42
CA PHE A 103 -2.30 -7.48 10.69
C PHE A 103 -0.95 -8.21 10.55
N GLY A 104 -0.44 -8.36 9.33
CA GLY A 104 0.75 -9.17 9.06
C GLY A 104 0.54 -10.68 9.30
N ALA A 105 -0.72 -11.12 9.43
CA ALA A 105 -1.06 -12.49 9.77
C ALA A 105 -1.22 -13.34 8.51
N TRP A 106 -0.29 -14.26 8.29
CA TRP A 106 -0.22 -15.10 7.10
C TRP A 106 -0.16 -16.58 7.43
N LYS A 107 -0.76 -17.40 6.57
CA LYS A 107 -0.60 -18.86 6.60
C LYS A 107 0.21 -19.29 5.40
N LYS A 108 1.30 -19.98 5.63
CA LYS A 108 2.26 -20.39 4.60
C LYS A 108 1.62 -21.22 3.48
N ASN A 109 0.66 -22.07 3.80
CA ASN A 109 -0.02 -22.93 2.84
C ASN A 109 -1.00 -22.19 1.91
N LEU A 110 -1.34 -20.92 2.20
CA LEU A 110 -2.18 -20.11 1.31
C LEU A 110 -1.44 -19.70 0.03
N GLU A 111 -0.12 -19.62 0.05
CA GLU A 111 0.69 -19.30 -1.14
C GLU A 111 0.45 -20.31 -2.26
N LEU A 112 0.29 -21.57 -1.89
CA LEU A 112 0.06 -22.65 -2.85
C LEU A 112 -1.34 -22.61 -3.49
N CYS A 113 -2.28 -21.96 -2.81
CA CYS A 113 -3.67 -21.91 -3.25
C CYS A 113 -4.01 -20.70 -4.09
N VAL A 114 -3.32 -19.57 -3.90
CA VAL A 114 -3.66 -18.30 -4.53
C VAL A 114 -2.55 -17.73 -5.42
N GLU A 115 -1.39 -18.36 -5.45
CA GLU A 115 -0.24 -17.95 -6.28
C GLU A 115 0.13 -16.48 -6.10
N MET A 116 0.13 -16.01 -4.87
CA MET A 116 0.47 -14.62 -4.54
C MET A 116 1.64 -14.56 -3.58
N LEU A 117 2.38 -13.46 -3.67
CA LEU A 117 3.53 -13.20 -2.81
C LEU A 117 3.13 -12.26 -1.67
N PRO A 118 3.26 -12.69 -0.41
CA PRO A 118 2.96 -11.79 0.71
C PRO A 118 4.03 -10.72 0.85
N VAL A 119 3.60 -9.49 1.11
CA VAL A 119 4.48 -8.34 1.32
C VAL A 119 4.21 -7.76 2.70
N PHE A 120 5.25 -7.65 3.51
CA PHE A 120 5.18 -7.07 4.84
C PHE A 120 5.79 -5.66 4.82
N TRP A 121 6.35 -5.21 5.92
CA TRP A 121 6.96 -3.88 6.05
C TRP A 121 8.14 -3.92 7.01
N THR A 122 9.00 -2.91 6.93
CA THR A 122 10.13 -2.73 7.83
C THR A 122 9.96 -1.53 8.74
N ILE A 123 9.15 -0.54 8.32
CA ILE A 123 8.84 0.64 9.12
C ILE A 123 7.33 0.77 9.24
N ASP A 124 6.82 0.67 10.47
CA ASP A 124 5.42 0.95 10.77
C ASP A 124 5.33 2.37 11.34
N THR A 125 4.72 3.26 10.58
CA THR A 125 4.60 4.66 11.00
C THR A 125 3.55 4.87 12.08
N LEU A 126 2.64 3.93 12.28
CA LEU A 126 1.48 4.06 13.18
C LEU A 126 0.68 5.34 12.90
N ASP A 127 0.61 5.72 11.64
CA ASP A 127 0.02 6.98 11.20
C ASP A 127 -1.46 7.13 11.57
N TRP A 128 -2.20 6.04 11.52
CA TRP A 128 -3.61 5.98 11.91
C TRP A 128 -3.81 6.27 13.40
N LYS A 129 -2.82 5.92 14.22
CA LYS A 129 -2.87 6.07 15.68
C LYS A 129 -2.38 7.43 16.13
N VAL A 130 -1.22 7.86 15.65
CA VAL A 130 -0.61 9.12 16.10
C VAL A 130 -1.24 10.35 15.45
N GLN A 131 -1.71 10.24 14.23
CA GLN A 131 -2.35 11.33 13.45
C GLN A 131 -1.66 12.68 13.65
N ASN A 132 -0.34 12.67 13.48
CA ASN A 132 0.51 13.84 13.64
C ASN A 132 1.61 13.79 12.59
N THR A 133 1.58 14.75 11.67
CA THR A 133 2.49 14.79 10.52
C THR A 133 3.97 14.74 10.94
N GLU A 134 4.36 15.55 11.90
CA GLU A 134 5.76 15.63 12.36
C GLU A 134 6.26 14.31 12.98
N LYS A 135 5.40 13.66 13.77
CA LYS A 135 5.74 12.38 14.39
C LYS A 135 5.89 11.27 13.38
N ILE A 136 5.01 11.24 12.37
CA ILE A 136 5.07 10.26 11.29
C ILE A 136 6.39 10.42 10.52
N VAL A 137 6.70 11.64 10.13
CA VAL A 137 7.95 11.96 9.40
C VAL A 137 9.16 11.58 10.25
N ARG A 138 9.15 11.89 11.53
CA ARG A 138 10.25 11.56 12.44
C ARG A 138 10.47 10.05 12.55
N THR A 139 9.40 9.28 12.64
CA THR A 139 9.50 7.81 12.66
C THR A 139 10.25 7.29 11.45
N VAL A 140 9.92 7.80 10.27
CA VAL A 140 10.63 7.41 9.06
C VAL A 140 12.08 7.86 9.09
N GLN A 141 12.35 9.12 9.49
CA GLN A 141 13.71 9.65 9.59
C GLN A 141 14.61 8.80 10.50
N GLU A 142 14.06 8.32 11.61
CA GLU A 142 14.82 7.54 12.58
C GLU A 142 15.10 6.11 12.13
N GLN A 143 14.25 5.54 11.30
CA GLN A 143 14.31 4.13 10.93
C GLN A 143 14.71 3.87 9.48
N ILE A 144 14.82 4.91 8.65
CA ILE A 144 15.08 4.74 7.21
C ILE A 144 16.45 4.09 6.95
N GLU A 145 16.43 3.09 6.09
CA GLU A 145 17.63 2.45 5.58
C GLU A 145 17.36 1.91 4.18
N ASP A 146 18.40 1.53 3.48
CA ASP A 146 18.29 0.94 2.15
C ASP A 146 17.44 -0.32 2.19
N GLY A 147 16.45 -0.40 1.31
CA GLY A 147 15.53 -1.54 1.25
C GLY A 147 14.30 -1.39 2.12
N ALA A 148 14.11 -0.24 2.76
CA ALA A 148 12.94 -0.03 3.63
C ALA A 148 11.62 -0.13 2.88
N ILE A 149 10.63 -0.74 3.53
CA ILE A 149 9.24 -0.78 3.09
C ILE A 149 8.43 -0.07 4.18
N ILE A 150 7.83 1.06 3.83
CA ILE A 150 7.18 1.96 4.78
C ILE A 150 5.68 1.75 4.73
N LEU A 151 5.08 1.41 5.88
CA LEU A 151 3.64 1.22 6.01
C LEU A 151 2.95 2.51 6.42
N MET A 152 1.99 2.93 5.60
CA MET A 152 1.12 4.08 5.83
C MET A 152 -0.31 3.74 5.40
N HIS A 153 -1.23 4.64 5.68
CA HIS A 153 -2.64 4.55 5.29
C HIS A 153 -3.08 5.88 4.68
N ASP A 154 -3.73 5.84 3.53
CA ASP A 154 -4.16 7.06 2.83
C ASP A 154 -5.60 7.50 3.18
N GLU A 155 -5.93 7.38 4.46
CA GLU A 155 -7.25 7.72 5.00
C GLU A 155 -7.25 8.98 5.87
N TYR A 156 -6.10 9.62 6.06
CA TYR A 156 -5.92 10.76 6.97
C TYR A 156 -5.14 11.88 6.29
N ASP A 157 -5.52 13.13 6.58
CA ASP A 157 -4.79 14.31 6.08
C ASP A 157 -3.35 14.32 6.57
N THR A 158 -3.12 13.96 7.84
CA THR A 158 -1.76 13.88 8.42
C THR A 158 -0.88 12.85 7.72
N SER A 159 -1.46 11.74 7.28
CA SER A 159 -0.74 10.72 6.51
C SER A 159 -0.34 11.22 5.14
N VAL A 160 -1.24 11.93 4.45
CA VAL A 160 -0.94 12.49 3.12
C VAL A 160 0.18 13.53 3.24
N GLU A 161 0.07 14.46 4.16
CA GLU A 161 1.10 15.48 4.40
C GLU A 161 2.45 14.84 4.74
N ALA A 162 2.44 13.88 5.66
CA ALA A 162 3.66 13.18 6.06
C ALA A 162 4.29 12.42 4.88
N ALA A 163 3.48 11.73 4.09
CA ALA A 163 3.97 10.99 2.92
C ALA A 163 4.69 11.90 1.93
N LEU A 164 4.10 13.06 1.62
CA LEU A 164 4.70 13.99 0.67
C LEU A 164 5.99 14.62 1.22
N GLN A 165 6.05 14.91 2.52
CA GLN A 165 7.27 15.38 3.16
C GLN A 165 8.36 14.29 3.13
N VAL A 166 8.01 13.05 3.42
CA VAL A 166 8.93 11.92 3.37
C VAL A 166 9.49 11.74 1.96
N VAL A 167 8.63 11.85 0.94
CA VAL A 167 9.08 11.80 -0.46
C VAL A 167 10.14 12.86 -0.73
N ASP A 168 9.87 14.10 -0.36
CA ASP A 168 10.80 15.21 -0.59
C ASP A 168 12.13 15.01 0.12
N GLU A 169 12.08 14.60 1.39
CA GLU A 169 13.28 14.35 2.19
C GLU A 169 14.12 13.19 1.65
N LEU A 170 13.49 12.07 1.32
CA LEU A 170 14.20 10.90 0.81
C LEU A 170 14.85 11.17 -0.53
N LYS A 171 14.17 11.92 -1.42
CA LYS A 171 14.77 12.33 -2.69
C LYS A 171 15.99 13.22 -2.45
N ASN A 172 15.90 14.16 -1.51
CA ASN A 172 17.03 15.03 -1.15
C ASN A 172 18.22 14.24 -0.57
N GLN A 173 17.95 13.13 0.08
CA GLN A 173 18.99 12.24 0.63
C GLN A 173 19.53 11.25 -0.40
N GLY A 174 19.05 11.29 -1.64
CA GLY A 174 19.54 10.42 -2.71
C GLY A 174 18.85 9.07 -2.80
N TYR A 175 17.74 8.85 -2.10
CA TYR A 175 16.95 7.61 -2.22
C TYR A 175 16.20 7.58 -3.55
N GLU A 176 16.19 6.41 -4.16
CA GLU A 176 15.24 6.08 -5.22
C GLU A 176 13.97 5.55 -4.56
N LEU A 177 12.82 6.14 -4.89
CA LEU A 177 11.53 5.67 -4.41
C LEU A 177 10.95 4.72 -5.45
N VAL A 178 10.72 3.48 -5.04
CA VAL A 178 10.34 2.37 -5.91
C VAL A 178 9.06 1.70 -5.43
N THR A 179 8.41 0.95 -6.30
CA THR A 179 7.33 0.05 -5.90
C THR A 179 7.93 -1.23 -5.31
N VAL A 180 7.13 -1.95 -4.54
CA VAL A 180 7.57 -3.26 -4.01
C VAL A 180 7.77 -4.28 -5.10
#